data_7643b8fa7585393275fd42cf651638b1
#
_entry.id   7643b8fa7585393275fd42cf651638b1
#
_cell.length_a   1.000
_cell.length_b   1.000
_cell.length_c   1.000
_cell.angle_alpha   90.00
_cell.angle_beta   90.00
_cell.angle_gamma   90.00
#
_symmetry.space_group_name_H-M   'P 1'
#
loop_
_entity.id
_entity.type
_entity.pdbx_description
1 polymer ?
#
loop_
_entity_poly.entity_id
_entity_poly.type
_entity_poly.pdbx_seq_one_letter_code
_entity_poly.pdbx_strand_id
1 'polypeptide(L)'
;QHTYRNLFLLLVICIGAHVNLFAQTTQVTRILFVVDASRSMSQTWDRSAKMVAARTVVNGIADSLNDNPNIQMAMRVYGHQSPQPLNDCEDSKLEIGFRTKNGLSIKNRLDDIRPNGVTPIAYSMEQTLADFGPDAKNYRNILILVSDGFESCGKNPCEVVQRLRNMGVITKSYVIGIGIDATEFTQFSCMGEFINIESEQKTEQVIDATIAKIFNSVYVKVDLLDTYNQPEETDVLMTFYDATSDVQKFNYYHTINPKGNPDTITLDPALNYDMQVHTTPELMKKDIELTPGKINTITQPAPQGYLVVDVRNEKFVATLNCIIKKDNKIVTWEQTNKTRKLLTGSY
;
A
#
# COMPACT_ATOMS: atom_id res chain seq x y z
N GLN A 1 44.38 48.48 -4.41
CA GLN A 1 42.95 48.56 -3.96
C GLN A 1 41.97 47.71 -4.79
N HIS A 2 42.42 46.95 -5.80
CA HIS A 2 41.53 46.14 -6.66
C HIS A 2 41.49 44.65 -6.35
N THR A 3 42.32 44.13 -5.45
CA THR A 3 42.42 42.68 -5.16
C THR A 3 41.44 42.16 -4.12
N TYR A 4 40.84 43.00 -3.29
CA TYR A 4 39.85 42.56 -2.26
C TYR A 4 38.39 42.53 -2.71
N ARG A 5 38.10 43.13 -3.84
CA ARG A 5 36.70 43.19 -4.35
C ARG A 5 36.27 41.91 -5.05
N ASN A 6 37.21 41.13 -5.58
CA ASN A 6 36.94 39.87 -6.27
C ASN A 6 36.90 38.65 -5.31
N LEU A 7 37.44 38.77 -4.12
CA LEU A 7 37.40 37.69 -3.11
C LEU A 7 36.06 37.66 -2.36
N PHE A 8 35.39 38.82 -2.26
CA PHE A 8 34.08 38.91 -1.63
C PHE A 8 32.93 38.42 -2.52
N LEU A 9 33.08 38.48 -3.85
CA LEU A 9 32.06 37.96 -4.79
C LEU A 9 32.10 36.43 -4.91
N LEU A 10 33.23 35.79 -4.66
CA LEU A 10 33.34 34.32 -4.69
C LEU A 10 32.84 33.65 -3.42
N LEU A 11 32.79 34.38 -2.28
CA LEU A 11 32.28 33.83 -1.03
C LEU A 11 30.73 33.83 -0.91
N VAL A 12 30.05 34.69 -1.67
CA VAL A 12 28.57 34.81 -1.66
C VAL A 12 27.89 33.78 -2.56
N ILE A 13 28.62 33.17 -3.51
CA ILE A 13 28.07 32.16 -4.43
C ILE A 13 28.03 30.75 -3.81
N CYS A 14 28.73 30.48 -2.72
CA CYS A 14 28.74 29.16 -2.07
C CYS A 14 27.69 28.93 -1.00
N ILE A 15 26.81 29.91 -0.69
CA ILE A 15 25.80 29.78 0.39
C ILE A 15 24.39 29.46 -0.14
N GLY A 16 24.23 29.32 -1.46
CA GLY A 16 22.91 29.30 -2.12
C GLY A 16 22.44 27.97 -2.71
N ALA A 17 22.98 26.80 -2.36
CA ALA A 17 22.51 25.55 -2.96
C ALA A 17 22.55 24.33 -2.00
N HIS A 18 21.96 24.45 -0.82
CA HIS A 18 21.45 23.25 -0.17
C HIS A 18 20.07 22.96 -0.73
N VAL A 19 20.01 22.50 -1.97
CA VAL A 19 18.85 21.77 -2.47
C VAL A 19 18.87 20.46 -1.69
N ASN A 20 18.02 20.36 -0.66
CA ASN A 20 17.70 19.09 -0.07
C ASN A 20 16.98 18.27 -1.16
N LEU A 21 17.78 17.53 -1.97
CA LEU A 21 17.25 16.40 -2.70
C LEU A 21 16.77 15.42 -1.62
N PHE A 22 15.51 15.46 -1.28
CA PHE A 22 14.84 14.32 -0.68
C PHE A 22 14.89 13.22 -1.74
N ALA A 23 15.98 12.45 -1.75
CA ALA A 23 16.00 11.18 -2.45
C ALA A 23 14.85 10.37 -1.82
N GLN A 24 13.77 10.17 -2.56
CA GLN A 24 12.79 9.16 -2.20
C GLN A 24 13.56 7.84 -2.13
N THR A 25 13.88 7.40 -0.92
CA THR A 25 14.43 6.07 -0.70
C THR A 25 13.34 5.10 -1.15
N THR A 26 13.54 4.47 -2.30
CA THR A 26 12.64 3.43 -2.79
C THR A 26 12.56 2.35 -1.72
N GLN A 27 11.39 2.24 -1.08
CA GLN A 27 11.17 1.26 -0.03
C GLN A 27 11.36 -0.14 -0.61
N VAL A 28 12.21 -0.96 0.04
CA VAL A 28 12.44 -2.34 -0.39
C VAL A 28 11.14 -3.14 -0.26
N THR A 29 10.77 -3.82 -1.32
CA THR A 29 9.60 -4.72 -1.37
C THR A 29 10.02 -6.13 -0.99
N ARG A 30 9.34 -6.73 -0.02
CA ARG A 30 9.47 -8.14 0.35
C ARG A 30 8.26 -8.92 -0.14
N ILE A 31 8.49 -9.99 -0.89
CA ILE A 31 7.44 -10.87 -1.40
C ILE A 31 7.60 -12.24 -0.76
N LEU A 32 6.60 -12.64 0.03
CA LEU A 32 6.54 -13.96 0.62
C LEU A 32 5.51 -14.81 -0.14
N PHE A 33 6.00 -15.82 -0.84
CA PHE A 33 5.15 -16.87 -1.38
C PHE A 33 4.77 -17.84 -0.26
N VAL A 34 3.49 -18.09 -0.07
CA VAL A 34 2.95 -19.14 0.80
C VAL A 34 2.29 -20.16 -0.11
N VAL A 35 2.91 -21.31 -0.24
CA VAL A 35 2.54 -22.30 -1.28
C VAL A 35 1.91 -23.53 -0.63
N ASP A 36 0.75 -23.88 -1.13
CA ASP A 36 0.04 -25.09 -0.80
C ASP A 36 0.75 -26.31 -1.39
N ALA A 37 1.10 -27.25 -0.55
CA ALA A 37 1.54 -28.59 -0.92
C ALA A 37 0.75 -29.66 -0.16
N SER A 38 -0.51 -29.38 0.13
CA SER A 38 -1.45 -30.38 0.64
C SER A 38 -1.71 -31.45 -0.42
N ARG A 39 -2.28 -32.56 0.02
CA ARG A 39 -2.50 -33.72 -0.85
C ARG A 39 -3.35 -33.41 -2.09
N SER A 40 -4.32 -32.48 -1.99
CA SER A 40 -5.16 -32.08 -3.12
C SER A 40 -4.35 -31.50 -4.29
N MET A 41 -3.23 -30.84 -4.01
CA MET A 41 -2.32 -30.30 -5.04
C MET A 41 -1.68 -31.35 -5.94
N SER A 42 -1.72 -32.64 -5.54
CA SER A 42 -1.30 -33.77 -6.38
C SER A 42 -2.37 -34.23 -7.37
N GLN A 43 -3.62 -33.77 -7.22
CA GLN A 43 -4.71 -34.15 -8.10
C GLN A 43 -4.54 -33.57 -9.48
N THR A 44 -4.94 -34.34 -10.49
CA THR A 44 -4.96 -33.90 -11.87
C THR A 44 -6.05 -32.83 -12.05
N TRP A 45 -5.64 -31.72 -12.64
CA TRP A 45 -6.50 -30.62 -13.01
C TRP A 45 -6.09 -30.15 -14.41
N ASP A 46 -7.07 -30.03 -15.31
CA ASP A 46 -6.82 -29.78 -16.73
C ASP A 46 -5.91 -30.90 -17.34
N ARG A 47 -4.64 -30.67 -17.61
CA ARG A 47 -3.71 -31.64 -18.23
C ARG A 47 -2.65 -32.17 -17.29
N SER A 48 -2.41 -31.52 -16.18
CA SER A 48 -1.38 -31.88 -15.21
C SER A 48 -1.87 -31.80 -13.77
N ALA A 49 -1.01 -32.07 -12.79
CA ALA A 49 -1.34 -31.88 -11.38
C ALA A 49 -1.39 -30.37 -11.04
N LYS A 50 -2.29 -29.96 -10.16
CA LYS A 50 -2.41 -28.57 -9.67
C LYS A 50 -1.09 -27.98 -9.19
N MET A 51 -0.23 -28.79 -8.57
CA MET A 51 1.12 -28.38 -8.16
C MET A 51 2.00 -27.92 -9.32
N VAL A 52 1.78 -28.40 -10.55
CA VAL A 52 2.50 -27.92 -11.75
C VAL A 52 2.12 -26.49 -12.05
N ALA A 53 0.84 -26.16 -12.01
CA ALA A 53 0.36 -24.78 -12.18
C ALA A 53 0.91 -23.87 -11.07
N ALA A 54 0.90 -24.32 -9.80
CA ALA A 54 1.50 -23.58 -8.70
C ALA A 54 2.98 -23.26 -8.94
N ARG A 55 3.77 -24.26 -9.37
CA ARG A 55 5.18 -24.07 -9.73
C ARG A 55 5.36 -23.07 -10.86
N THR A 56 4.55 -23.20 -11.91
CA THR A 56 4.63 -22.29 -13.06
C THR A 56 4.39 -20.84 -12.64
N VAL A 57 3.36 -20.58 -11.83
CA VAL A 57 3.05 -19.24 -11.36
C VAL A 57 4.14 -18.68 -10.45
N VAL A 58 4.54 -19.43 -9.42
CA VAL A 58 5.55 -18.97 -8.47
C VAL A 58 6.88 -18.70 -9.19
N ASN A 59 7.32 -19.63 -10.05
CA ASN A 59 8.54 -19.47 -10.81
C ASN A 59 8.46 -18.30 -11.79
N GLY A 60 7.35 -18.12 -12.50
CA GLY A 60 7.17 -17.02 -13.44
C GLY A 60 7.21 -15.66 -12.77
N ILE A 61 6.56 -15.53 -11.63
CA ILE A 61 6.62 -14.30 -10.82
C ILE A 61 8.04 -14.09 -10.29
N ALA A 62 8.66 -15.12 -9.71
CA ALA A 62 9.99 -15.02 -9.12
C ALA A 62 11.06 -14.68 -10.17
N ASP A 63 11.01 -15.28 -11.36
CA ASP A 63 11.95 -15.02 -12.46
C ASP A 63 11.81 -13.58 -12.97
N SER A 64 10.58 -13.09 -13.17
CA SER A 64 10.31 -11.73 -13.62
C SER A 64 10.83 -10.65 -12.66
N LEU A 65 10.90 -10.97 -11.37
CA LEU A 65 11.30 -10.04 -10.32
C LEU A 65 12.76 -10.20 -9.89
N ASN A 66 13.43 -11.22 -10.34
CA ASN A 66 14.73 -11.65 -9.84
C ASN A 66 15.81 -10.58 -9.90
N ASP A 67 15.83 -9.80 -10.97
CA ASP A 67 16.90 -8.82 -11.22
C ASP A 67 16.65 -7.44 -10.62
N ASN A 68 15.49 -7.24 -9.97
CA ASN A 68 15.19 -5.98 -9.30
C ASN A 68 15.93 -5.90 -7.95
N PRO A 69 16.87 -4.96 -7.75
CA PRO A 69 17.65 -4.86 -6.52
C PRO A 69 16.84 -4.44 -5.30
N ASN A 70 15.66 -3.87 -5.50
CA ASN A 70 14.77 -3.42 -4.42
C ASN A 70 13.73 -4.47 -4.04
N ILE A 71 13.88 -5.73 -4.53
CA ILE A 71 12.99 -6.83 -4.22
C ILE A 71 13.73 -7.93 -3.49
N GLN A 72 13.15 -8.36 -2.37
CA GLN A 72 13.53 -9.57 -1.66
C GLN A 72 12.39 -10.57 -1.74
N MET A 73 12.70 -11.82 -2.06
CA MET A 73 11.71 -12.90 -2.15
C MET A 73 12.01 -13.99 -1.13
N ALA A 74 10.95 -14.59 -0.59
CA ALA A 74 10.99 -15.73 0.32
C ALA A 74 9.88 -16.72 -0.02
N MET A 75 9.98 -17.94 0.45
CA MET A 75 8.97 -18.97 0.24
C MET A 75 8.74 -19.80 1.49
N ARG A 76 7.50 -19.84 1.96
CA ARG A 76 6.96 -20.78 2.94
C ARG A 76 6.11 -21.80 2.22
N VAL A 77 6.17 -23.05 2.65
CA VAL A 77 5.35 -24.14 2.10
C VAL A 77 4.65 -24.85 3.26
N TYR A 78 3.41 -25.27 3.04
CA TYR A 78 2.67 -26.07 4.00
C TYR A 78 2.14 -27.37 3.39
N GLY A 79 1.84 -28.36 4.24
CA GLY A 79 1.27 -29.64 3.82
C GLY A 79 2.24 -30.52 3.04
N HIS A 80 3.54 -30.45 3.33
CA HIS A 80 4.55 -31.25 2.60
C HIS A 80 5.47 -32.11 3.49
N GLN A 81 5.48 -31.88 4.79
CA GLN A 81 6.38 -32.61 5.71
C GLN A 81 5.70 -33.83 6.30
N SER A 82 4.41 -33.73 6.60
CA SER A 82 3.62 -34.76 7.27
C SER A 82 2.54 -35.32 6.35
N PRO A 83 2.40 -36.66 6.18
CA PRO A 83 1.35 -37.23 5.34
C PRO A 83 -0.05 -36.98 5.94
N GLN A 84 -1.04 -36.78 5.05
CA GLN A 84 -2.42 -36.45 5.43
C GLN A 84 -3.01 -37.31 6.57
N PRO A 85 -2.77 -38.64 6.66
CA PRO A 85 -3.33 -39.44 7.75
C PRO A 85 -2.92 -38.98 9.17
N LEU A 86 -1.80 -38.24 9.29
CA LEU A 86 -1.34 -37.70 10.58
C LEU A 86 -2.08 -36.43 10.99
N ASN A 87 -2.81 -35.78 10.07
CA ASN A 87 -3.54 -34.54 10.29
C ASN A 87 -2.70 -33.45 11.02
N ASP A 88 -1.44 -33.29 10.60
CA ASP A 88 -0.53 -32.33 11.20
C ASP A 88 -0.90 -30.90 10.79
N CYS A 89 -1.61 -30.22 11.65
CA CYS A 89 -2.06 -28.84 11.45
C CYS A 89 -0.98 -27.79 11.72
N GLU A 90 0.24 -28.20 12.00
CA GLU A 90 1.42 -27.34 12.15
C GLU A 90 2.44 -27.59 11.02
N ASP A 91 2.10 -28.42 10.03
CA ASP A 91 2.95 -28.68 8.86
C ASP A 91 3.09 -27.43 7.98
N SER A 92 4.00 -26.55 8.38
CA SER A 92 4.32 -25.32 7.67
C SER A 92 5.75 -24.91 7.94
N LYS A 93 6.52 -24.61 6.88
CA LYS A 93 7.94 -24.31 7.00
C LYS A 93 8.38 -23.20 6.05
N LEU A 94 9.18 -22.26 6.56
CA LEU A 94 9.92 -21.31 5.73
C LEU A 94 11.06 -22.08 5.03
N GLU A 95 10.88 -22.36 3.75
CA GLU A 95 11.84 -23.13 2.96
C GLU A 95 12.96 -22.27 2.41
N ILE A 96 12.64 -21.03 2.04
CA ILE A 96 13.59 -20.05 1.52
C ILE A 96 13.36 -18.72 2.23
N GLY A 97 14.37 -18.21 2.94
CA GLY A 97 14.32 -16.89 3.59
C GLY A 97 14.49 -15.72 2.62
N PHE A 98 14.17 -14.50 3.07
CA PHE A 98 14.24 -13.29 2.26
C PHE A 98 15.66 -12.99 1.75
N ARG A 99 15.78 -12.85 0.44
CA ARG A 99 17.00 -12.42 -0.28
C ARG A 99 16.63 -11.74 -1.60
N THR A 100 17.51 -10.85 -2.06
CA THR A 100 17.53 -10.40 -3.45
C THR A 100 18.02 -11.53 -4.36
N LYS A 101 17.61 -11.55 -5.63
CA LYS A 101 18.00 -12.56 -6.63
C LYS A 101 17.76 -14.01 -6.17
N ASN A 102 16.61 -14.23 -5.56
CA ASN A 102 16.27 -15.51 -4.92
C ASN A 102 15.45 -16.47 -5.81
N GLY A 103 15.15 -16.07 -7.05
CA GLY A 103 14.29 -16.84 -7.96
C GLY A 103 14.76 -18.27 -8.18
N LEU A 104 16.04 -18.46 -8.49
CA LEU A 104 16.59 -19.79 -8.71
C LEU A 104 16.52 -20.68 -7.45
N SER A 105 16.76 -20.13 -6.27
CA SER A 105 16.66 -20.87 -5.01
C SER A 105 15.22 -21.33 -4.75
N ILE A 106 14.25 -20.43 -4.99
CA ILE A 106 12.82 -20.74 -4.86
C ILE A 106 12.44 -21.85 -5.83
N LYS A 107 12.79 -21.71 -7.11
CA LYS A 107 12.51 -22.70 -8.15
C LYS A 107 13.03 -24.07 -7.77
N ASN A 108 14.33 -24.19 -7.49
CA ASN A 108 14.96 -25.45 -7.17
C ASN A 108 14.30 -26.12 -5.94
N ARG A 109 14.02 -25.32 -4.89
CA ARG A 109 13.36 -25.87 -3.71
C ARG A 109 11.93 -26.30 -3.99
N LEU A 110 11.17 -25.51 -4.76
CA LEU A 110 9.79 -25.83 -5.10
C LEU A 110 9.68 -27.10 -5.98
N ASP A 111 10.67 -27.36 -6.83
CA ASP A 111 10.73 -28.57 -7.65
C ASP A 111 10.92 -29.84 -6.81
N ASP A 112 11.54 -29.74 -5.63
CA ASP A 112 11.72 -30.84 -4.68
C ASP A 112 10.49 -31.10 -3.80
N ILE A 113 9.60 -30.14 -3.67
CA ILE A 113 8.39 -30.26 -2.84
C ILE A 113 7.43 -31.30 -3.42
N ARG A 114 6.89 -32.13 -2.57
CA ARG A 114 5.87 -33.15 -2.92
C ARG A 114 4.62 -32.95 -2.07
N PRO A 115 3.46 -32.75 -2.70
CA PRO A 115 2.18 -32.62 -2.00
C PRO A 115 1.83 -33.88 -1.23
N ASN A 116 1.49 -33.74 0.07
CA ASN A 116 1.30 -34.91 0.92
C ASN A 116 0.33 -34.71 2.11
N GLY A 117 0.30 -33.54 2.71
CA GLY A 117 -0.34 -33.27 3.99
C GLY A 117 -1.75 -32.65 3.92
N VAL A 118 -2.15 -32.05 5.03
CA VAL A 118 -3.37 -31.27 5.19
C VAL A 118 -3.16 -29.80 4.80
N THR A 119 -4.19 -28.95 4.95
CA THR A 119 -4.18 -27.56 4.48
C THR A 119 -4.27 -26.57 5.66
N PRO A 120 -3.17 -26.33 6.44
CA PRO A 120 -3.16 -25.43 7.60
C PRO A 120 -2.87 -23.97 7.18
N ILE A 121 -3.77 -23.33 6.43
CA ILE A 121 -3.59 -21.96 5.93
C ILE A 121 -3.41 -20.99 7.09
N ALA A 122 -4.33 -21.02 8.07
CA ALA A 122 -4.31 -20.09 9.18
C ALA A 122 -3.03 -20.18 10.01
N TYR A 123 -2.57 -21.38 10.30
CA TYR A 123 -1.30 -21.61 11.00
C TYR A 123 -0.13 -21.06 10.16
N SER A 124 -0.12 -21.35 8.87
CA SER A 124 0.92 -20.87 7.96
C SER A 124 0.97 -19.35 7.90
N MET A 125 -0.19 -18.68 7.88
CA MET A 125 -0.28 -17.22 7.94
C MET A 125 0.22 -16.66 9.28
N GLU A 126 -0.04 -17.31 10.41
CA GLU A 126 0.50 -16.91 11.71
C GLU A 126 2.03 -16.92 11.72
N GLN A 127 2.64 -17.94 11.11
CA GLN A 127 4.10 -18.06 11.03
C GLN A 127 4.74 -16.96 10.18
N THR A 128 4.01 -16.33 9.25
CA THR A 128 4.57 -15.24 8.43
C THR A 128 4.98 -14.03 9.25
N LEU A 129 4.42 -13.83 10.45
CA LEU A 129 4.86 -12.79 11.39
C LEU A 129 6.35 -12.94 11.73
N ALA A 130 6.78 -14.18 12.02
CA ALA A 130 8.19 -14.48 12.30
C ALA A 130 9.06 -14.39 11.04
N ASP A 131 8.50 -14.78 9.88
CA ASP A 131 9.23 -14.72 8.60
C ASP A 131 9.55 -13.30 8.18
N PHE A 132 8.60 -12.35 8.31
CA PHE A 132 8.83 -10.94 8.04
C PHE A 132 9.72 -10.28 9.09
N GLY A 133 9.74 -10.82 10.32
CA GLY A 133 10.58 -10.39 11.42
C GLY A 133 10.15 -9.07 12.08
N PRO A 134 10.91 -8.61 13.08
CA PRO A 134 10.55 -7.44 13.88
C PRO A 134 10.57 -6.13 13.08
N ASP A 135 11.34 -6.09 12.00
CA ASP A 135 11.52 -4.90 11.15
C ASP A 135 10.48 -4.82 10.02
N ALA A 136 9.45 -5.66 10.04
CA ALA A 136 8.45 -5.76 8.96
C ALA A 136 7.91 -4.41 8.49
N LYS A 137 7.65 -3.48 9.40
CA LYS A 137 7.10 -2.15 9.10
C LYS A 137 8.02 -1.26 8.24
N ASN A 138 9.31 -1.59 8.15
CA ASN A 138 10.28 -0.84 7.34
C ASN A 138 10.26 -1.24 5.87
N TYR A 139 9.50 -2.27 5.52
CA TYR A 139 9.41 -2.85 4.19
C TYR A 139 7.99 -2.79 3.65
N ARG A 140 7.88 -2.78 2.34
CA ARG A 140 6.62 -3.02 1.64
C ARG A 140 6.43 -4.54 1.52
N ASN A 141 5.64 -5.13 2.40
CA ASN A 141 5.49 -6.58 2.50
C ASN A 141 4.27 -7.06 1.72
N ILE A 142 4.51 -7.86 0.70
CA ILE A 142 3.50 -8.51 -0.14
C ILE A 142 3.46 -9.99 0.21
N LEU A 143 2.27 -10.51 0.47
CA LEU A 143 2.04 -11.93 0.66
C LEU A 143 1.30 -12.48 -0.55
N ILE A 144 1.78 -13.60 -1.12
CA ILE A 144 1.14 -14.30 -2.23
C ILE A 144 0.84 -15.72 -1.78
N LEU A 145 -0.43 -16.00 -1.47
CA LEU A 145 -0.90 -17.35 -1.20
C LEU A 145 -1.23 -18.03 -2.53
N VAL A 146 -0.71 -19.24 -2.74
CA VAL A 146 -1.05 -20.09 -3.89
C VAL A 146 -1.66 -21.37 -3.34
N SER A 147 -2.95 -21.63 -3.62
CA SER A 147 -3.69 -22.76 -3.04
C SER A 147 -4.79 -23.25 -3.99
N ASP A 148 -5.18 -24.50 -3.84
CA ASP A 148 -6.30 -25.11 -4.55
C ASP A 148 -7.50 -25.43 -3.64
N GLY A 149 -7.43 -25.05 -2.36
CA GLY A 149 -8.43 -25.46 -1.40
C GLY A 149 -8.49 -24.60 -0.14
N PHE A 150 -9.37 -25.02 0.79
CA PHE A 150 -9.69 -24.31 1.99
C PHE A 150 -8.93 -24.81 3.21
N GLU A 151 -8.95 -23.99 4.27
CA GLU A 151 -8.50 -24.36 5.59
C GLU A 151 -9.12 -25.69 6.04
N SER A 152 -8.30 -26.66 6.40
CA SER A 152 -8.76 -27.98 6.85
C SER A 152 -8.50 -28.24 8.34
N CYS A 153 -7.88 -27.33 9.05
CA CYS A 153 -7.48 -27.43 10.45
C CYS A 153 -8.34 -26.64 11.43
N GLY A 154 -9.48 -26.12 10.98
CA GLY A 154 -10.51 -25.52 11.83
C GLY A 154 -10.21 -24.12 12.37
N LYS A 155 -9.11 -23.48 11.98
CA LYS A 155 -8.82 -22.08 12.29
C LYS A 155 -9.39 -21.15 11.20
N ASN A 156 -9.51 -19.87 11.53
CA ASN A 156 -9.99 -18.86 10.59
C ASN A 156 -8.82 -18.05 9.98
N PRO A 157 -8.41 -18.31 8.72
CA PRO A 157 -7.30 -17.59 8.11
C PRO A 157 -7.60 -16.11 7.87
N CYS A 158 -8.87 -15.72 7.73
CA CYS A 158 -9.28 -14.32 7.57
C CYS A 158 -8.91 -13.46 8.78
N GLU A 159 -9.18 -13.98 9.98
CA GLU A 159 -8.84 -13.29 11.22
C GLU A 159 -7.34 -13.10 11.37
N VAL A 160 -6.56 -14.10 10.97
CA VAL A 160 -5.09 -14.05 11.02
C VAL A 160 -4.57 -12.97 10.07
N VAL A 161 -4.99 -13.00 8.82
CA VAL A 161 -4.53 -12.01 7.81
C VAL A 161 -4.94 -10.60 8.19
N GLN A 162 -6.17 -10.40 8.69
CA GLN A 162 -6.63 -9.10 9.16
C GLN A 162 -5.78 -8.59 10.33
N ARG A 163 -5.44 -9.45 11.28
CA ARG A 163 -4.55 -9.11 12.40
C ARG A 163 -3.16 -8.68 11.91
N LEU A 164 -2.57 -9.42 10.96
CA LEU A 164 -1.25 -9.09 10.40
C LEU A 164 -1.25 -7.76 9.64
N ARG A 165 -2.34 -7.45 8.93
CA ARG A 165 -2.55 -6.13 8.29
C ARG A 165 -2.66 -5.02 9.33
N ASN A 166 -3.50 -5.19 10.35
CA ASN A 166 -3.68 -4.19 11.42
C ASN A 166 -2.37 -3.93 12.19
N MET A 167 -1.51 -4.93 12.29
CA MET A 167 -0.16 -4.78 12.87
C MET A 167 0.83 -4.09 11.90
N GLY A 168 0.44 -3.84 10.66
CA GLY A 168 1.32 -3.27 9.63
C GLY A 168 2.43 -4.24 9.17
N VAL A 169 2.26 -5.55 9.40
CA VAL A 169 3.21 -6.59 8.95
C VAL A 169 3.04 -6.87 7.47
N ILE A 170 1.80 -6.91 6.98
CA ILE A 170 1.47 -7.14 5.57
C ILE A 170 0.88 -5.87 4.98
N THR A 171 1.49 -5.37 3.90
CA THR A 171 0.99 -4.23 3.12
C THR A 171 -0.19 -4.65 2.25
N LYS A 172 -0.04 -5.75 1.52
CA LYS A 172 -1.06 -6.32 0.62
C LYS A 172 -0.92 -7.84 0.58
N SER A 173 -2.02 -8.53 0.37
CA SER A 173 -2.02 -9.96 0.09
C SER A 173 -2.81 -10.27 -1.18
N TYR A 174 -2.30 -11.21 -1.93
CA TYR A 174 -2.91 -11.82 -3.11
C TYR A 174 -3.15 -13.29 -2.84
N VAL A 175 -4.27 -13.79 -3.33
CA VAL A 175 -4.59 -15.22 -3.28
C VAL A 175 -4.73 -15.72 -4.72
N ILE A 176 -3.84 -16.60 -5.13
CA ILE A 176 -3.87 -17.24 -6.45
C ILE A 176 -4.50 -18.61 -6.26
N GLY A 177 -5.74 -18.73 -6.71
CA GLY A 177 -6.50 -19.98 -6.68
C GLY A 177 -6.22 -20.84 -7.89
N ILE A 178 -6.11 -22.16 -7.72
CA ILE A 178 -5.89 -23.12 -8.80
C ILE A 178 -7.09 -24.02 -8.93
N GLY A 179 -7.91 -23.81 -9.96
CA GLY A 179 -9.10 -24.62 -10.22
C GLY A 179 -10.15 -24.49 -9.11
N ILE A 180 -10.31 -23.30 -8.55
CA ILE A 180 -11.30 -22.98 -7.53
C ILE A 180 -12.58 -22.49 -8.21
N ASP A 181 -13.73 -23.01 -7.80
CA ASP A 181 -15.03 -22.59 -8.36
C ASP A 181 -15.41 -21.16 -7.94
N ALA A 182 -16.06 -20.44 -8.84
CA ALA A 182 -16.50 -19.07 -8.59
C ALA A 182 -17.40 -18.92 -7.36
N THR A 183 -18.15 -19.96 -6.99
CA THR A 183 -19.01 -20.00 -5.80
C THR A 183 -18.23 -20.06 -4.49
N GLU A 184 -16.99 -20.52 -4.53
CA GLU A 184 -16.11 -20.68 -3.38
C GLU A 184 -15.21 -19.44 -3.18
N PHE A 185 -15.19 -18.55 -4.15
CA PHE A 185 -14.41 -17.31 -4.17
C PHE A 185 -14.58 -16.44 -2.92
N THR A 186 -15.78 -16.33 -2.39
CA THR A 186 -16.10 -15.45 -1.25
C THR A 186 -15.31 -15.79 0.01
N GLN A 187 -14.91 -17.05 0.18
CA GLN A 187 -14.14 -17.49 1.36
C GLN A 187 -12.68 -17.03 1.31
N PHE A 188 -12.15 -16.72 0.13
CA PHE A 188 -10.77 -16.24 -0.04
C PHE A 188 -10.66 -14.72 -0.05
N SER A 189 -11.73 -14.00 -0.36
CA SER A 189 -11.74 -12.53 -0.53
C SER A 189 -11.26 -11.77 0.72
N CYS A 190 -11.50 -12.32 1.90
CA CYS A 190 -11.05 -11.74 3.17
C CYS A 190 -9.52 -11.86 3.38
N MET A 191 -8.88 -12.85 2.76
CA MET A 191 -7.43 -13.06 2.90
C MET A 191 -6.62 -12.19 1.94
N GLY A 192 -7.22 -11.72 0.84
CA GLY A 192 -6.51 -10.91 -0.14
C GLY A 192 -7.28 -10.72 -1.42
N GLU A 193 -6.65 -10.04 -2.35
CA GLU A 193 -7.17 -9.91 -3.69
C GLU A 193 -7.04 -11.25 -4.42
N PHE A 194 -8.18 -11.81 -4.81
CA PHE A 194 -8.22 -13.15 -5.40
C PHE A 194 -8.03 -13.12 -6.91
N ILE A 195 -7.21 -14.03 -7.42
CA ILE A 195 -6.93 -14.23 -8.84
C ILE A 195 -7.04 -15.72 -9.10
N ASN A 196 -7.99 -16.14 -9.95
CA ASN A 196 -8.20 -17.57 -10.24
C ASN A 196 -7.46 -18.00 -11.51
N ILE A 197 -6.79 -19.14 -11.44
CA ILE A 197 -6.29 -19.84 -12.62
C ILE A 197 -7.35 -20.85 -13.06
N GLU A 198 -8.14 -20.49 -14.04
CA GLU A 198 -9.23 -21.33 -14.54
C GLU A 198 -8.76 -22.49 -15.42
N SER A 199 -7.59 -22.34 -16.05
CA SER A 199 -6.96 -23.37 -16.91
C SER A 199 -5.46 -23.12 -17.01
N GLU A 200 -4.69 -24.15 -17.39
CA GLU A 200 -3.23 -24.03 -17.57
C GLU A 200 -2.85 -22.96 -18.59
N GLN A 201 -3.66 -22.76 -19.64
CA GLN A 201 -3.38 -21.75 -20.67
C GLN A 201 -3.48 -20.31 -20.13
N LYS A 202 -4.19 -20.09 -19.03
CA LYS A 202 -4.34 -18.75 -18.41
C LYS A 202 -3.26 -18.43 -17.39
N THR A 203 -2.36 -19.35 -17.10
CA THR A 203 -1.32 -19.19 -16.07
C THR A 203 -0.42 -17.98 -16.34
N GLU A 204 0.02 -17.80 -17.60
CA GLU A 204 0.86 -16.67 -18.00
C GLU A 204 0.15 -15.32 -17.80
N GLN A 205 -1.13 -15.24 -18.16
CA GLN A 205 -1.94 -14.04 -17.93
C GLN A 205 -2.05 -13.70 -16.42
N VAL A 206 -2.16 -14.71 -15.57
CA VAL A 206 -2.20 -14.53 -14.10
C VAL A 206 -0.85 -14.03 -13.57
N ILE A 207 0.27 -14.54 -14.10
CA ILE A 207 1.61 -14.06 -13.75
C ILE A 207 1.71 -12.57 -14.08
N ASP A 208 1.42 -12.18 -15.33
CA ASP A 208 1.51 -10.80 -15.79
C ASP A 208 0.58 -9.86 -14.99
N ALA A 209 -0.66 -10.28 -14.74
CA ALA A 209 -1.61 -9.51 -13.95
C ALA A 209 -1.13 -9.33 -12.50
N THR A 210 -0.55 -10.36 -11.90
CA THR A 210 -0.03 -10.30 -10.53
C THR A 210 1.17 -9.36 -10.46
N ILE A 211 2.11 -9.46 -11.39
CA ILE A 211 3.28 -8.58 -11.49
C ILE A 211 2.84 -7.13 -11.68
N ALA A 212 1.90 -6.88 -12.59
CA ALA A 212 1.36 -5.54 -12.82
C ALA A 212 0.75 -4.95 -11.54
N LYS A 213 0.01 -5.72 -10.77
CA LYS A 213 -0.59 -5.27 -9.49
C LYS A 213 0.45 -5.02 -8.41
N ILE A 214 1.56 -5.74 -8.41
CA ILE A 214 2.65 -5.54 -7.45
C ILE A 214 3.44 -4.27 -7.75
N PHE A 215 3.67 -3.94 -9.04
CA PHE A 215 4.63 -2.91 -9.45
C PHE A 215 4.06 -1.63 -10.01
N ASN A 216 2.81 -1.64 -10.45
CA ASN A 216 2.26 -0.44 -11.05
C ASN A 216 1.98 0.62 -9.97
N SER A 217 2.93 1.54 -9.80
CA SER A 217 2.61 2.84 -9.23
C SER A 217 1.50 3.46 -10.05
N VAL A 218 0.47 3.97 -9.40
CA VAL A 218 -0.60 4.66 -10.09
C VAL A 218 -0.45 6.17 -9.97
N TYR A 219 -0.74 6.85 -11.06
CA TYR A 219 -0.87 8.30 -11.05
C TYR A 219 -2.22 8.67 -10.44
N VAL A 220 -2.16 9.57 -9.48
CA VAL A 220 -3.33 10.07 -8.78
C VAL A 220 -3.39 11.59 -8.95
N LYS A 221 -4.54 12.08 -9.36
CA LYS A 221 -4.90 13.47 -9.41
C LYS A 221 -5.89 13.76 -8.29
N VAL A 222 -5.70 14.82 -7.52
CA VAL A 222 -6.68 15.25 -6.52
C VAL A 222 -7.36 16.50 -6.99
N ASP A 223 -8.68 16.45 -7.14
CA ASP A 223 -9.52 17.59 -7.44
C ASP A 223 -10.16 18.10 -6.14
N LEU A 224 -9.70 19.25 -5.65
CA LEU A 224 -10.31 19.94 -4.52
C LEU A 224 -11.35 20.93 -5.09
N LEU A 225 -12.62 20.68 -4.76
CA LEU A 225 -13.72 21.44 -5.34
C LEU A 225 -14.04 22.70 -4.52
N ASP A 226 -14.29 23.77 -5.24
CA ASP A 226 -14.81 25.04 -4.71
C ASP A 226 -16.34 24.98 -4.44
N THR A 227 -16.96 26.12 -4.14
CA THR A 227 -18.41 26.26 -3.92
C THR A 227 -19.27 25.99 -5.17
N TYR A 228 -18.67 26.03 -6.35
CA TYR A 228 -19.33 25.78 -7.64
C TYR A 228 -19.04 24.40 -8.19
N ASN A 229 -18.43 23.52 -7.37
CA ASN A 229 -17.97 22.20 -7.76
C ASN A 229 -16.92 22.21 -8.89
N GLN A 230 -16.11 23.27 -8.96
CA GLN A 230 -14.97 23.33 -9.87
C GLN A 230 -13.69 22.96 -9.14
N PRO A 231 -12.72 22.26 -9.78
CA PRO A 231 -11.47 21.83 -9.16
C PRO A 231 -10.46 22.99 -9.06
N GLU A 232 -10.86 24.09 -8.42
CA GLU A 232 -10.08 25.33 -8.33
C GLU A 232 -9.47 25.58 -6.95
N GLU A 233 -9.81 24.76 -5.95
CA GLU A 233 -9.21 24.89 -4.63
C GLU A 233 -7.79 24.32 -4.60
N THR A 234 -6.90 25.05 -3.93
CA THR A 234 -5.46 24.76 -3.94
C THR A 234 -4.77 25.30 -2.68
N ASP A 235 -3.45 25.22 -2.63
CA ASP A 235 -2.59 25.74 -1.55
C ASP A 235 -2.93 25.15 -0.18
N VAL A 236 -3.01 23.84 -0.12
CA VAL A 236 -3.28 23.09 1.10
C VAL A 236 -2.46 21.82 1.17
N LEU A 237 -1.96 21.52 2.36
CA LEU A 237 -1.26 20.26 2.64
C LEU A 237 -2.28 19.12 2.68
N MET A 238 -1.92 17.99 2.08
CA MET A 238 -2.65 16.73 2.18
C MET A 238 -1.73 15.65 2.73
N THR A 239 -2.27 14.78 3.57
CA THR A 239 -1.58 13.60 4.11
C THR A 239 -2.36 12.37 3.75
N PHE A 240 -1.66 11.38 3.19
CA PHE A 240 -2.21 10.08 2.87
C PHE A 240 -1.74 9.05 3.89
N TYR A 241 -2.68 8.35 4.48
CA TYR A 241 -2.44 7.27 5.43
C TYR A 241 -2.84 5.94 4.80
N ASP A 242 -2.20 4.87 5.21
CA ASP A 242 -2.70 3.52 4.95
C ASP A 242 -3.98 3.31 5.76
N ALA A 243 -5.11 3.12 5.08
CA ALA A 243 -6.42 3.00 5.71
C ALA A 243 -6.55 1.82 6.69
N THR A 244 -5.66 0.82 6.58
CA THR A 244 -5.67 -0.36 7.45
C THR A 244 -4.83 -0.17 8.71
N SER A 245 -3.63 0.41 8.58
CA SER A 245 -2.67 0.53 9.68
C SER A 245 -2.57 1.92 10.29
N ASP A 246 -3.26 2.91 9.71
CA ASP A 246 -3.24 4.33 10.10
C ASP A 246 -1.84 4.97 10.03
N VAL A 247 -0.91 4.30 9.31
CA VAL A 247 0.46 4.77 9.13
C VAL A 247 0.51 5.78 8.01
N GLN A 248 1.07 6.96 8.29
CA GLN A 248 1.33 7.97 7.28
C GLN A 248 2.26 7.43 6.20
N LYS A 249 1.86 7.57 4.93
CA LYS A 249 2.60 7.10 3.76
C LYS A 249 3.16 8.23 2.91
N PHE A 250 2.40 9.30 2.74
CA PHE A 250 2.78 10.36 1.81
C PHE A 250 2.21 11.72 2.24
N ASN A 251 3.00 12.77 2.10
CA ASN A 251 2.57 14.16 2.24
C ASN A 251 2.70 14.86 0.89
N TYR A 252 1.70 15.64 0.54
CA TYR A 252 1.65 16.39 -0.68
C TYR A 252 1.06 17.78 -0.44
N TYR A 253 1.73 18.81 -0.93
CA TYR A 253 1.18 20.15 -0.94
C TYR A 253 0.46 20.37 -2.27
N HIS A 254 -0.85 20.46 -2.21
CA HIS A 254 -1.70 20.57 -3.40
C HIS A 254 -1.46 21.90 -4.11
N THR A 255 -1.14 21.81 -5.40
CA THR A 255 -0.93 22.96 -6.29
C THR A 255 -1.66 22.74 -7.61
N ILE A 256 -2.01 23.87 -8.26
CA ILE A 256 -2.63 23.88 -9.57
C ILE A 256 -1.66 24.58 -10.53
N ASN A 257 -1.38 23.95 -11.68
CA ASN A 257 -0.51 24.53 -12.69
C ASN A 257 -1.20 25.68 -13.44
N PRO A 258 -0.47 26.48 -14.23
CA PRO A 258 -1.05 27.63 -14.97
C PRO A 258 -2.17 27.27 -15.95
N LYS A 259 -2.38 26.01 -16.26
CA LYS A 259 -3.48 25.51 -17.11
C LYS A 259 -4.71 25.09 -16.30
N GLY A 260 -4.73 25.32 -14.98
CA GLY A 260 -5.82 24.96 -14.10
C GLY A 260 -5.89 23.47 -13.73
N ASN A 261 -4.81 22.70 -13.96
CA ASN A 261 -4.80 21.30 -13.61
C ASN A 261 -3.95 21.06 -12.35
N PRO A 262 -4.43 20.27 -11.37
CA PRO A 262 -3.63 19.81 -10.26
C PRO A 262 -2.48 18.93 -10.76
N ASP A 263 -1.38 18.95 -10.02
CA ASP A 263 -0.26 18.03 -10.28
C ASP A 263 -0.67 16.60 -10.02
N THR A 264 -0.02 15.66 -10.72
CA THR A 264 -0.19 14.23 -10.47
C THR A 264 0.84 13.75 -9.46
N ILE A 265 0.37 12.99 -8.49
CA ILE A 265 1.22 12.27 -7.52
C ILE A 265 1.25 10.78 -7.85
N THR A 266 2.26 10.10 -7.34
CA THR A 266 2.40 8.65 -7.53
C THR A 266 2.16 7.94 -6.21
N LEU A 267 1.17 7.05 -6.16
CA LEU A 267 0.83 6.24 -4.99
C LEU A 267 0.94 4.75 -5.29
N ASP A 268 1.07 3.95 -4.22
CA ASP A 268 1.10 2.49 -4.31
C ASP A 268 -0.32 1.92 -4.44
N PRO A 269 -0.69 1.27 -5.55
CA PRO A 269 -2.02 0.71 -5.72
C PRO A 269 -2.29 -0.52 -4.83
N ALA A 270 -1.29 -1.02 -4.15
CA ALA A 270 -1.47 -2.11 -3.18
C ALA A 270 -2.11 -1.64 -1.87
N LEU A 271 -2.18 -0.33 -1.62
CA LEU A 271 -2.76 0.26 -0.42
C LEU A 271 -4.14 0.86 -0.72
N ASN A 272 -5.02 0.79 0.28
CA ASN A 272 -6.15 1.69 0.39
C ASN A 272 -5.72 2.89 1.23
N TYR A 273 -6.19 4.08 0.88
CA TYR A 273 -5.75 5.30 1.53
C TYR A 273 -6.88 6.03 2.25
N ASP A 274 -6.55 6.57 3.42
CA ASP A 274 -7.28 7.69 4.01
C ASP A 274 -6.51 8.97 3.68
N MET A 275 -7.22 9.97 3.14
CA MET A 275 -6.63 11.27 2.78
C MET A 275 -7.15 12.35 3.73
N GLN A 276 -6.24 12.97 4.46
CA GLN A 276 -6.50 14.16 5.27
C GLN A 276 -6.13 15.41 4.47
N VAL A 277 -7.08 16.32 4.33
CA VAL A 277 -6.84 17.66 3.76
C VAL A 277 -6.76 18.65 4.93
N HIS A 278 -5.61 19.29 5.11
CA HIS A 278 -5.33 20.20 6.23
C HIS A 278 -5.95 21.59 6.04
N THR A 279 -7.24 21.59 5.72
CA THR A 279 -8.05 22.80 5.75
C THR A 279 -8.37 23.18 7.20
N THR A 280 -9.06 24.29 7.43
CA THR A 280 -9.59 24.67 8.74
C THR A 280 -11.10 24.81 8.67
N PRO A 281 -11.92 23.91 9.28
CA PRO A 281 -11.52 22.63 9.89
C PRO A 281 -10.93 21.63 8.88
N GLU A 282 -10.24 20.61 9.38
CA GLU A 282 -9.68 19.53 8.57
C GLU A 282 -10.78 18.67 7.94
N LEU A 283 -10.48 18.15 6.74
CA LEU A 283 -11.34 17.20 6.03
C LEU A 283 -10.66 15.85 5.95
N MET A 284 -11.47 14.79 6.02
CA MET A 284 -11.01 13.41 5.85
C MET A 284 -11.82 12.71 4.78
N LYS A 285 -11.14 12.10 3.82
CA LYS A 285 -11.74 11.17 2.85
C LYS A 285 -11.16 9.79 3.11
N LYS A 286 -12.05 8.83 3.39
CA LYS A 286 -11.67 7.49 3.79
C LYS A 286 -11.81 6.47 2.67
N ASP A 287 -11.11 5.33 2.84
CA ASP A 287 -11.24 4.12 2.03
C ASP A 287 -11.05 4.37 0.52
N ILE A 288 -10.02 5.13 0.17
CA ILE A 288 -9.69 5.42 -1.23
C ILE A 288 -8.99 4.21 -1.83
N GLU A 289 -9.67 3.54 -2.75
CA GLU A 289 -9.10 2.45 -3.56
C GLU A 289 -8.55 3.00 -4.87
N LEU A 290 -7.37 2.51 -5.26
CA LEU A 290 -6.70 2.91 -6.50
C LEU A 290 -6.79 1.80 -7.54
N THR A 291 -7.12 2.16 -8.78
CA THR A 291 -7.16 1.23 -9.91
C THR A 291 -5.83 1.24 -10.64
N PRO A 292 -5.09 0.12 -10.67
CA PRO A 292 -3.85 0.01 -11.45
C PRO A 292 -4.06 0.27 -12.94
N GLY A 293 -3.03 0.85 -13.59
CA GLY A 293 -3.03 1.08 -15.03
C GLY A 293 -3.90 2.24 -15.53
N LYS A 294 -4.49 3.05 -14.62
CA LYS A 294 -5.27 4.23 -14.94
C LYS A 294 -4.80 5.43 -14.12
N ILE A 295 -5.09 6.63 -14.61
CA ILE A 295 -5.01 7.84 -13.77
C ILE A 295 -6.23 7.84 -12.86
N ASN A 296 -6.01 7.81 -11.56
CA ASN A 296 -7.06 7.88 -10.57
C ASN A 296 -7.34 9.34 -10.20
N THR A 297 -8.60 9.75 -10.22
CA THR A 297 -9.00 11.09 -9.77
C THR A 297 -9.72 10.97 -8.43
N ILE A 298 -9.16 11.61 -7.41
CA ILE A 298 -9.78 11.72 -6.09
C ILE A 298 -10.44 13.10 -6.01
N THR A 299 -11.75 13.12 -5.86
CA THR A 299 -12.51 14.37 -5.75
C THR A 299 -12.90 14.61 -4.30
N GLN A 300 -12.61 15.80 -3.75
CA GLN A 300 -12.96 16.22 -2.40
C GLN A 300 -13.50 17.64 -2.38
N PRO A 301 -14.76 17.88 -2.00
CA PRO A 301 -15.25 19.24 -1.75
C PRO A 301 -14.45 19.86 -0.60
N ALA A 302 -13.81 21.00 -0.88
CA ALA A 302 -12.98 21.73 0.07
C ALA A 302 -13.09 23.25 -0.15
N PRO A 303 -14.30 23.82 -0.31
CA PRO A 303 -14.45 25.21 -0.63
C PRO A 303 -13.91 26.09 0.50
N GLN A 304 -13.01 27.00 0.19
CA GLN A 304 -12.32 27.84 1.16
C GLN A 304 -12.61 29.33 0.92
N GLY A 305 -12.54 30.10 1.97
CA GLY A 305 -12.65 31.54 1.96
C GLY A 305 -11.72 32.19 2.99
N TYR A 306 -11.68 33.50 2.98
CA TYR A 306 -10.82 34.24 3.90
C TYR A 306 -11.68 34.97 4.95
N LEU A 307 -11.33 34.79 6.23
CA LEU A 307 -11.91 35.50 7.36
C LEU A 307 -10.91 36.53 7.85
N VAL A 308 -11.39 37.77 8.00
CA VAL A 308 -10.68 38.84 8.71
C VAL A 308 -11.59 39.35 9.82
N VAL A 309 -11.08 39.38 11.04
CA VAL A 309 -11.80 39.96 12.18
C VAL A 309 -11.15 41.30 12.55
N ASP A 310 -11.87 42.38 12.32
CA ASP A 310 -11.42 43.72 12.57
C ASP A 310 -11.89 44.26 13.92
N VAL A 311 -11.02 45.05 14.57
CA VAL A 311 -11.39 45.81 15.78
C VAL A 311 -11.67 47.27 15.38
N ARG A 312 -12.95 47.65 15.43
CA ARG A 312 -13.41 49.03 15.09
C ARG A 312 -13.36 49.99 16.30
N ASN A 313 -12.28 49.98 17.03
CA ASN A 313 -12.14 50.94 18.14
C ASN A 313 -10.78 51.63 18.04
N GLU A 314 -10.81 52.90 17.64
CA GLU A 314 -9.61 53.75 17.45
C GLU A 314 -8.73 53.90 18.71
N LYS A 315 -9.27 53.57 19.90
CA LYS A 315 -8.54 53.63 21.17
C LYS A 315 -7.80 52.32 21.52
N PHE A 316 -8.00 51.26 20.79
CA PHE A 316 -7.39 49.97 21.05
C PHE A 316 -6.32 49.65 20.01
N VAL A 317 -5.06 49.73 20.41
CA VAL A 317 -3.90 49.36 19.57
C VAL A 317 -3.47 47.88 19.78
N ALA A 318 -4.12 47.17 20.68
CA ALA A 318 -3.73 45.79 21.01
C ALA A 318 -4.41 44.79 20.07
N THR A 319 -3.63 43.84 19.61
CA THR A 319 -4.15 42.61 18.94
C THR A 319 -4.90 41.75 19.96
N LEU A 320 -6.15 41.44 19.65
CA LEU A 320 -6.97 40.53 20.46
C LEU A 320 -6.98 39.15 19.87
N ASN A 321 -7.08 38.13 20.69
CA ASN A 321 -7.28 36.76 20.23
C ASN A 321 -8.78 36.48 20.14
N CYS A 322 -9.18 35.96 18.96
CA CYS A 322 -10.54 35.52 18.68
C CYS A 322 -10.59 34.00 18.63
N ILE A 323 -11.60 33.40 19.23
CA ILE A 323 -11.88 31.95 19.09
C ILE A 323 -12.93 31.78 18.00
N ILE A 324 -12.59 31.00 16.97
CA ILE A 324 -13.48 30.68 15.86
C ILE A 324 -14.14 29.34 16.17
N LYS A 325 -15.47 29.31 16.16
CA LYS A 325 -16.27 28.11 16.45
C LYS A 325 -17.16 27.77 15.27
N LYS A 326 -17.39 26.47 15.06
CA LYS A 326 -18.41 25.93 14.17
C LYS A 326 -19.22 24.91 14.96
N ASP A 327 -20.54 24.96 14.90
CA ASP A 327 -21.44 24.08 15.65
C ASP A 327 -21.06 23.96 17.16
N ASN A 328 -20.77 25.11 17.79
CA ASN A 328 -20.31 25.22 19.17
C ASN A 328 -18.97 24.56 19.51
N LYS A 329 -18.25 23.98 18.55
CA LYS A 329 -16.91 23.41 18.74
C LYS A 329 -15.86 24.42 18.31
N ILE A 330 -14.77 24.52 19.05
CA ILE A 330 -13.63 25.35 18.70
C ILE A 330 -12.95 24.72 17.47
N VAL A 331 -12.86 25.50 16.39
CA VAL A 331 -12.17 25.11 15.16
C VAL A 331 -10.73 25.59 15.19
N THR A 332 -10.54 26.87 15.57
CA THR A 332 -9.22 27.49 15.66
C THR A 332 -9.32 28.80 16.47
N TRP A 333 -8.20 29.45 16.65
CA TRP A 333 -8.11 30.82 17.13
C TRP A 333 -7.30 31.67 16.16
N GLU A 334 -7.52 32.97 16.13
CA GLU A 334 -6.78 33.89 15.30
C GLU A 334 -6.66 35.24 15.98
N GLN A 335 -5.64 36.00 15.61
CA GLN A 335 -5.49 37.38 16.05
C GLN A 335 -6.35 38.32 15.19
N THR A 336 -6.88 39.38 15.80
CA THR A 336 -7.54 40.42 15.02
C THR A 336 -6.60 41.09 14.04
N ASN A 337 -7.14 41.55 12.92
CA ASN A 337 -6.41 42.16 11.80
C ASN A 337 -5.48 41.15 11.06
N LYS A 338 -5.70 39.86 11.26
CA LYS A 338 -5.05 38.78 10.50
C LYS A 338 -6.06 38.11 9.59
N THR A 339 -5.57 37.68 8.45
CA THR A 339 -6.36 36.91 7.49
C THR A 339 -6.20 35.44 7.77
N ARG A 340 -7.30 34.71 7.92
CA ARG A 340 -7.32 33.26 8.08
C ARG A 340 -8.08 32.60 6.95
N LYS A 341 -7.46 31.62 6.29
CA LYS A 341 -8.14 30.78 5.30
C LYS A 341 -8.94 29.70 6.03
N LEU A 342 -10.23 29.58 5.75
CA LEU A 342 -11.16 28.63 6.36
C LEU A 342 -12.01 27.96 5.29
N LEU A 343 -12.56 26.78 5.59
CA LEU A 343 -13.65 26.23 4.77
C LEU A 343 -14.84 27.21 4.78
N THR A 344 -15.57 27.30 3.71
CA THR A 344 -16.80 28.12 3.66
C THR A 344 -17.85 27.57 4.60
N GLY A 345 -18.63 28.45 5.24
CA GLY A 345 -19.68 28.05 6.18
C GLY A 345 -20.01 29.14 7.21
N SER A 346 -20.82 28.74 8.20
CA SER A 346 -21.17 29.60 9.34
C SER A 346 -20.28 29.29 10.53
N TYR A 347 -19.73 30.36 11.14
CA TYR A 347 -18.81 30.27 12.26
C TYR A 347 -19.26 31.17 13.41
#